data_9e85039f7d5ef49c10f186521d20551e
#
_entry.id   9e85039f7d5ef49c10f186521d20551e
#
_cell.length_a   1.000
_cell.length_b   1.000
_cell.length_c   1.000
_cell.angle_alpha   90.00
_cell.angle_beta   90.00
_cell.angle_gamma   90.00
#
_symmetry.space_group_name_H-M   'P 1'
#
loop_
_entity.id
_entity.type
_entity.pdbx_description
1 polymer ?
#
loop_
_entity_poly.entity_id
_entity_poly.type
_entity_poly.pdbx_seq_one_letter_code
_entity_poly.pdbx_strand_id
1 'polypeptide(L)'
;MNINIKGTGIELIPEIYNYLSKKLSALGKFVTDDDTGACANVEIGKTTNKQKNGEIFFTEINFTVRGIDSRVKAYGDSLMSSMDKAKDLALEKLRTEKDKLTSH
;
A
#
# COMPACT_ATOMS: atom_id res chain seq x y z
N MET A 1 9.26 -8.58 5.30
CA MET A 1 7.92 -8.00 5.48
C MET A 1 6.88 -8.95 4.92
N ASN A 2 5.89 -9.29 5.73
CA ASN A 2 4.76 -10.10 5.26
C ASN A 2 3.76 -9.22 4.54
N ILE A 3 3.35 -9.64 3.34
CA ILE A 3 2.40 -8.87 2.52
C ILE A 3 1.19 -9.76 2.22
N ASN A 4 0.00 -9.27 2.59
CA ASN A 4 -1.27 -9.93 2.32
C ASN A 4 -2.09 -9.02 1.41
N ILE A 5 -2.63 -9.59 0.33
CA ILE A 5 -3.37 -8.82 -0.68
C ILE A 5 -4.76 -9.42 -0.82
N LYS A 6 -5.78 -8.56 -0.75
CA LYS A 6 -7.19 -8.94 -0.91
C LYS A 6 -7.81 -8.13 -2.04
N GLY A 7 -8.56 -8.79 -2.91
CA GLY A 7 -9.35 -8.13 -3.95
C GLY A 7 -10.79 -7.93 -3.49
N THR A 8 -11.36 -6.78 -3.81
CA THR A 8 -12.76 -6.44 -3.50
C THR A 8 -13.45 -5.95 -4.78
N GLY A 9 -14.49 -6.67 -5.21
CA GLY A 9 -15.20 -6.34 -6.45
C GLY A 9 -14.39 -6.58 -7.72
N ILE A 10 -13.25 -7.25 -7.61
CA ILE A 10 -12.40 -7.64 -8.73
C ILE A 10 -11.83 -9.04 -8.46
N GLU A 11 -11.40 -9.69 -9.53
CA GLU A 11 -10.63 -10.92 -9.43
C GLU A 11 -9.15 -10.60 -9.31
N LEU A 12 -8.48 -11.17 -8.32
CA LEU A 12 -7.04 -10.95 -8.11
C LEU A 12 -6.26 -11.94 -8.99
N ILE A 13 -6.10 -11.60 -10.27
CA ILE A 13 -5.34 -12.42 -11.22
C ILE A 13 -3.82 -12.30 -10.96
N PRO A 14 -3.02 -13.29 -11.39
CA PRO A 14 -1.58 -13.29 -11.14
C PRO A 14 -0.84 -12.03 -11.58
N GLU A 15 -1.19 -11.45 -12.73
CA GLU A 15 -0.54 -10.24 -13.21
C GLU A 15 -0.73 -9.06 -12.24
N ILE A 16 -1.94 -8.93 -11.69
CA ILE A 16 -2.24 -7.86 -10.73
C ILE A 16 -1.46 -8.10 -9.44
N TYR A 17 -1.49 -9.35 -8.95
CA TYR A 17 -0.76 -9.72 -7.74
C TYR A 17 0.74 -9.42 -7.89
N ASN A 18 1.33 -9.84 -9.01
CA ASN A 18 2.76 -9.65 -9.24
C ASN A 18 3.13 -8.18 -9.38
N TYR A 19 2.31 -7.40 -10.07
CA TYR A 19 2.53 -5.96 -10.22
C TYR A 19 2.55 -5.27 -8.86
N LEU A 20 1.54 -5.55 -8.04
CA LEU A 20 1.42 -4.94 -6.72
C LEU A 20 2.55 -5.39 -5.79
N SER A 21 2.88 -6.67 -5.79
CA SER A 21 3.98 -7.22 -4.97
C SER A 21 5.29 -6.53 -5.31
N LYS A 22 5.55 -6.31 -6.59
CA LYS A 22 6.76 -5.61 -7.04
C LYS A 22 6.77 -4.16 -6.56
N LYS A 23 5.63 -3.46 -6.65
CA LYS A 23 5.53 -2.07 -6.17
C LYS A 23 5.73 -1.99 -4.66
N LEU A 24 5.14 -2.91 -3.92
CA LEU A 24 5.24 -2.93 -2.46
C LEU A 24 6.64 -3.31 -1.97
N SER A 25 7.45 -3.97 -2.80
CA SER A 25 8.83 -4.30 -2.42
C SER A 25 9.65 -3.06 -2.06
N ALA A 26 9.28 -1.90 -2.60
CA ALA A 26 9.94 -0.64 -2.26
C ALA A 26 9.79 -0.27 -0.78
N LEU A 27 8.74 -0.73 -0.12
CA LEU A 27 8.53 -0.49 1.32
C LEU A 27 9.55 -1.26 2.17
N GLY A 28 10.09 -2.35 1.63
CA GLY A 28 11.07 -3.17 2.33
C GLY A 28 12.35 -2.44 2.69
N LYS A 29 12.66 -1.33 2.02
CA LYS A 29 13.83 -0.51 2.34
C LYS A 29 13.78 0.09 3.74
N PHE A 30 12.60 0.20 4.33
CA PHE A 30 12.40 0.77 5.65
C PHE A 30 12.32 -0.29 6.74
N VAL A 31 12.41 -1.56 6.38
CA VAL A 31 12.32 -2.70 7.30
C VAL A 31 13.73 -3.17 7.62
N THR A 32 14.04 -3.25 8.92
CA THR A 32 15.31 -3.79 9.40
C THR A 32 15.18 -5.28 9.71
N ASP A 33 16.30 -6.01 9.76
CA ASP A 33 16.29 -7.46 9.97
C ASP A 33 15.70 -7.87 11.32
N ASP A 34 15.78 -6.99 12.32
CA ASP A 34 15.20 -7.24 13.64
C ASP A 34 13.72 -6.88 13.74
N ASP A 35 13.14 -6.30 12.68
CA ASP A 35 11.72 -5.95 12.65
C ASP A 35 10.90 -7.15 12.15
N THR A 36 10.70 -8.13 13.02
CA THR A 36 9.99 -9.36 12.69
C THR A 36 8.48 -9.18 12.58
N GLY A 37 7.96 -8.04 13.08
CA GLY A 37 6.54 -7.72 13.00
C GLY A 37 6.14 -6.89 11.79
N ALA A 38 7.08 -6.56 10.91
CA ALA A 38 6.79 -5.75 9.73
C ALA A 38 5.81 -6.48 8.80
N CYS A 39 4.71 -5.82 8.47
CA CYS A 39 3.69 -6.39 7.61
C CYS A 39 2.92 -5.30 6.85
N ALA A 40 2.31 -5.71 5.74
CA ALA A 40 1.39 -4.87 5.00
C ALA A 40 0.17 -5.69 4.61
N ASN A 41 -1.02 -5.16 4.92
CA ASN A 41 -2.29 -5.72 4.49
C ASN A 41 -2.88 -4.76 3.46
N VAL A 42 -3.10 -5.27 2.26
CA VAL A 42 -3.49 -4.46 1.11
C VAL A 42 -4.85 -4.91 0.61
N GLU A 43 -5.73 -3.95 0.41
CA GLU A 43 -7.01 -4.18 -0.25
C GLU A 43 -7.01 -3.37 -1.55
N ILE A 44 -7.33 -4.06 -2.67
CA ILE A 44 -7.47 -3.40 -3.96
C ILE A 44 -8.81 -3.77 -4.57
N GLY A 45 -9.39 -2.86 -5.31
CA GLY A 45 -10.66 -3.20 -5.92
C GLY A 45 -11.38 -2.03 -6.57
N LYS A 46 -12.66 -2.29 -6.77
CA LYS A 46 -13.62 -1.32 -7.29
C LYS A 46 -14.52 -0.84 -6.17
N THR A 47 -14.68 0.46 -6.07
CA THR A 47 -15.69 1.03 -5.17
C THR A 47 -17.04 1.07 -5.88
N THR A 48 -18.11 0.80 -5.12
CA THR A 48 -19.48 0.96 -5.64
C THR A 48 -19.93 2.41 -5.61
N ASN A 49 -19.21 3.26 -4.89
CA ASN A 49 -19.49 4.69 -4.85
C ASN A 49 -18.90 5.36 -6.08
N LYS A 50 -19.70 6.21 -6.72
CA LYS A 50 -19.19 6.99 -7.85
C LYS A 50 -18.22 8.04 -7.34
N GLN A 51 -16.98 7.94 -7.78
CA GLN A 51 -15.97 8.94 -7.49
C GLN A 51 -15.94 10.00 -8.59
N LYS A 52 -15.50 11.20 -8.25
CA LYS A 52 -15.31 12.26 -9.23
C LYS A 52 -14.25 11.80 -10.26
N ASN A 53 -14.47 12.19 -11.52
CA ASN A 53 -13.54 11.91 -12.62
C ASN A 53 -13.38 10.41 -12.94
N GLY A 54 -14.38 9.59 -12.57
CA GLY A 54 -14.35 8.16 -12.89
C GLY A 54 -13.33 7.37 -12.10
N GLU A 55 -12.81 7.90 -10.99
CA GLU A 55 -11.85 7.19 -10.14
C GLU A 55 -12.56 6.17 -9.26
N ILE A 56 -12.90 5.02 -9.85
CA ILE A 56 -13.67 3.95 -9.19
C ILE A 56 -12.79 2.85 -8.63
N PHE A 57 -11.51 2.82 -8.96
CA PHE A 57 -10.57 1.84 -8.42
C PHE A 57 -9.87 2.40 -7.20
N PHE A 58 -9.54 1.52 -6.24
CA PHE A 58 -8.85 1.96 -5.04
C PHE A 58 -7.79 0.95 -4.62
N THR A 59 -6.81 1.44 -3.88
CA THR A 59 -5.82 0.64 -3.18
C THR A 59 -5.65 1.20 -1.78
N GLU A 60 -5.82 0.35 -0.77
CA GLU A 60 -5.61 0.69 0.62
C GLU A 60 -4.48 -0.18 1.17
N ILE A 61 -3.51 0.45 1.82
CA ILE A 61 -2.39 -0.24 2.44
C ILE A 61 -2.38 0.09 3.92
N ASN A 62 -2.58 -0.95 4.74
CA ASN A 62 -2.37 -0.89 6.18
C ASN A 62 -1.05 -1.57 6.46
N PHE A 63 -0.09 -0.86 7.02
CA PHE A 63 1.23 -1.42 7.23
C PHE A 63 1.77 -1.08 8.61
N THR A 64 2.61 -1.99 9.11
CA THR A 64 3.29 -1.85 10.39
C THR A 64 4.78 -2.00 10.14
N VAL A 65 5.56 -0.98 10.50
CA VAL A 65 7.02 -0.99 10.41
C VAL A 65 7.56 -0.38 11.70
N ARG A 66 8.47 -1.11 12.35
CA ARG A 66 9.07 -0.71 13.62
C ARG A 66 8.03 -0.45 14.71
N GLY A 67 6.96 -1.27 14.72
CA GLY A 67 5.88 -1.13 15.68
C GLY A 67 4.93 0.04 15.43
N ILE A 68 5.11 0.79 14.34
CA ILE A 68 4.28 1.92 14.00
C ILE A 68 3.28 1.50 12.94
N ASP A 69 1.98 1.61 13.28
CA ASP A 69 0.88 1.32 12.37
C ASP A 69 0.56 2.55 11.52
N SER A 70 0.40 2.33 10.23
CA SER A 70 0.06 3.39 9.28
C SER A 70 -0.96 2.89 8.28
N ARG A 71 -1.72 3.81 7.72
CA ARG A 71 -2.75 3.50 6.73
C ARG A 71 -2.76 4.57 5.65
N VAL A 72 -2.78 4.13 4.40
CA VAL A 72 -2.95 5.02 3.24
C VAL A 72 -4.02 4.44 2.34
N LYS A 73 -4.72 5.29 1.61
CA LYS A 73 -5.71 4.88 0.61
C LYS A 73 -5.67 5.86 -0.56
N ALA A 74 -5.70 5.31 -1.75
CA ALA A 74 -5.71 6.11 -2.97
C ALA A 74 -6.73 5.57 -3.96
N TYR A 75 -7.30 6.46 -4.75
CA TYR A 75 -8.24 6.15 -5.83
C TYR A 75 -7.58 6.43 -7.17
N GLY A 76 -8.04 5.73 -8.20
CA GLY A 76 -7.55 5.94 -9.55
C GLY A 76 -8.59 5.56 -10.60
N ASP A 77 -8.34 5.97 -11.83
CA ASP A 77 -9.16 5.59 -12.98
C ASP A 77 -8.83 4.17 -13.48
N SER A 78 -7.78 3.57 -12.95
CA SER A 78 -7.40 2.19 -13.17
C SER A 78 -6.84 1.60 -11.88
N LEU A 79 -6.78 0.25 -11.80
CA LEU A 79 -6.15 -0.41 -10.67
C LEU A 79 -4.69 0.02 -10.53
N MET A 80 -3.95 0.02 -11.64
CA MET A 80 -2.53 0.37 -11.63
C MET A 80 -2.30 1.78 -11.12
N SER A 81 -3.13 2.74 -11.55
CA SER A 81 -3.05 4.12 -11.08
C SER A 81 -3.26 4.19 -9.56
N SER A 82 -4.29 3.50 -9.05
CA SER A 82 -4.56 3.49 -7.61
C SER A 82 -3.41 2.85 -6.81
N MET A 83 -2.83 1.78 -7.34
CA MET A 83 -1.69 1.09 -6.70
C MET A 83 -0.45 1.99 -6.64
N ASP A 84 -0.14 2.68 -7.74
CA ASP A 84 1.02 3.58 -7.79
C ASP A 84 0.87 4.74 -6.81
N LYS A 85 -0.31 5.34 -6.78
CA LYS A 85 -0.60 6.44 -5.84
C LYS A 85 -0.52 5.98 -4.38
N ALA A 86 -1.09 4.83 -4.06
CA ALA A 86 -1.07 4.30 -2.70
C ALA A 86 0.37 3.97 -2.27
N LYS A 87 1.16 3.35 -3.16
CA LYS A 87 2.56 3.04 -2.89
C LYS A 87 3.34 4.33 -2.59
N ASP A 88 3.14 5.37 -3.38
CA ASP A 88 3.84 6.64 -3.18
C ASP A 88 3.45 7.29 -1.84
N LEU A 89 2.17 7.24 -1.47
CA LEU A 89 1.71 7.73 -0.17
C LEU A 89 2.33 6.92 0.99
N ALA A 90 2.43 5.62 0.84
CA ALA A 90 3.03 4.76 1.85
C ALA A 90 4.52 5.07 2.03
N LEU A 91 5.26 5.25 0.93
CA LEU A 91 6.67 5.62 0.98
C LEU A 91 6.87 6.98 1.66
N GLU A 92 6.05 7.96 1.32
CA GLU A 92 6.10 9.28 1.94
C GLU A 92 5.88 9.19 3.44
N LYS A 93 4.89 8.40 3.86
CA LYS A 93 4.58 8.22 5.27
C LYS A 93 5.73 7.54 6.02
N LEU A 94 6.35 6.53 5.41
CA LEU A 94 7.51 5.85 6.00
C LEU A 94 8.71 6.77 6.12
N ARG A 95 8.96 7.62 5.14
CA ARG A 95 10.04 8.62 5.22
C ARG A 95 9.80 9.59 6.36
N THR A 96 8.58 10.08 6.52
CA THR A 96 8.20 10.99 7.59
C THR A 96 8.41 10.33 8.96
N GLU A 97 7.96 9.09 9.14
CA GLU A 97 8.13 8.36 10.40
C GLU A 97 9.60 8.08 10.69
N LYS A 98 10.39 7.75 9.67
CA LYS A 98 11.83 7.57 9.81
C LYS A 98 12.50 8.86 10.30
N ASP A 99 12.14 9.99 9.72
CA ASP A 99 12.69 11.29 10.11
C ASP A 99 12.35 11.62 11.56
N LYS A 100 11.12 11.34 12.00
CA LYS A 100 10.71 11.51 13.39
C LYS A 100 11.52 10.65 14.34
N LEU A 101 11.82 9.40 13.94
CA LEU A 101 12.59 8.47 14.77
C LEU A 101 14.05 8.87 14.88
N THR A 102 14.59 9.61 13.90
CA THR A 102 15.99 10.05 13.87
C THR A 102 16.18 11.48 14.31
N SER A 103 15.10 12.26 14.45
CA SER A 103 15.14 13.66 14.90
C SER A 103 15.09 13.73 16.42
N HIS A 104 16.18 14.03 17.03
CA HIS A 104 16.24 14.21 18.49
C HIS A 104 16.90 15.53 18.83
#